data_c75b1065c9ba2a0747cddcfdec85acee
#
_entry.id   c75b1065c9ba2a0747cddcfdec85acee
#
_cell.length_a   1.000
_cell.length_b   1.000
_cell.length_c   1.000
_cell.angle_alpha   90.00
_cell.angle_beta   90.00
_cell.angle_gamma   90.00
#
_symmetry.space_group_name_H-M   'P 1'
#
loop_
_entity.id
_entity.type
_entity.pdbx_description
1 polymer ?
#
loop_
_entity_poly.entity_id
_entity_poly.type
_entity_poly.pdbx_seq_one_letter_code
_entity_poly.pdbx_strand_id
1 'polypeptide(L)'
;MDWLEFEKEALAKGYKAVCGVDEAGRGPLAGPVCAAAVILPEGVVIDGVNDSKKLSEKKRESLFDVIREQALSYSIAYATVDEIEEFNILNATMLAMRRAIDGLNVKADYAMIDGNRLPQLDIDGECIVKGDAKSMSIACASILAKVSRDRLLYKYAEEYPMYGFDKHKGYGTTAHREAILKYGPCPYHRKSFLKKLYK
;
A
#
# COMPACT_ATOMS: atom_id res chain seq x y z
N MET A 1 -13.49 19.05 -7.00
CA MET A 1 -12.26 18.30 -7.32
C MET A 1 -12.68 17.18 -8.26
N ASP A 2 -12.07 17.09 -9.42
CA ASP A 2 -12.32 15.97 -10.35
C ASP A 2 -11.40 14.81 -9.93
N TRP A 3 -11.98 13.73 -9.43
CA TRP A 3 -11.25 12.53 -9.00
C TRP A 3 -10.64 11.74 -10.17
N LEU A 4 -11.01 12.06 -11.39
CA LEU A 4 -10.56 11.41 -12.62
C LEU A 4 -9.69 12.30 -13.50
N GLU A 5 -9.23 13.45 -13.00
CA GLU A 5 -8.42 14.41 -13.76
C GLU A 5 -7.17 13.74 -14.36
N PHE A 6 -6.39 13.04 -13.54
CA PHE A 6 -5.16 12.37 -13.98
C PHE A 6 -5.43 11.17 -14.90
N GLU A 7 -6.47 10.38 -14.60
CA GLU A 7 -6.91 9.29 -15.47
C GLU A 7 -7.30 9.81 -16.85
N LYS A 8 -8.09 10.90 -16.93
CA LYS A 8 -8.49 11.54 -18.19
C LYS A 8 -7.30 12.11 -18.96
N GLU A 9 -6.34 12.73 -18.27
CA GLU A 9 -5.11 13.23 -18.90
C GLU A 9 -4.29 12.11 -19.54
N ALA A 10 -4.13 10.98 -18.85
CA ALA A 10 -3.41 9.83 -19.37
C ALA A 10 -4.15 9.21 -20.59
N LEU A 11 -5.48 9.05 -20.50
CA LEU A 11 -6.31 8.57 -21.62
C LEU A 11 -6.24 9.52 -22.84
N ALA A 12 -6.24 10.83 -22.60
CA ALA A 12 -6.10 11.84 -23.67
C ALA A 12 -4.74 11.79 -24.38
N LYS A 13 -3.68 11.31 -23.71
CA LYS A 13 -2.37 11.04 -24.30
C LYS A 13 -2.33 9.74 -25.12
N GLY A 14 -3.41 8.94 -25.11
CA GLY A 14 -3.55 7.73 -25.92
C GLY A 14 -3.35 6.42 -25.15
N TYR A 15 -3.04 6.47 -23.85
CA TYR A 15 -2.97 5.26 -23.01
C TYR A 15 -4.36 4.66 -22.82
N LYS A 16 -4.45 3.34 -22.64
CA LYS A 16 -5.72 2.60 -22.58
C LYS A 16 -5.95 1.88 -21.26
N ALA A 17 -4.89 1.55 -20.56
CA ALA A 17 -4.93 0.79 -19.31
C ALA A 17 -4.10 1.52 -18.23
N VAL A 18 -4.68 2.57 -17.69
CA VAL A 18 -4.04 3.44 -16.69
C VAL A 18 -4.25 2.84 -15.30
N CYS A 19 -3.17 2.51 -14.58
CA CYS A 19 -3.26 2.02 -13.21
C CYS A 19 -2.85 3.09 -12.19
N GLY A 20 -3.58 3.16 -11.08
CA GLY A 20 -3.17 3.87 -9.86
C GLY A 20 -2.48 2.93 -8.89
N VAL A 21 -1.42 3.38 -8.23
CA VAL A 21 -0.58 2.58 -7.34
C VAL A 21 -0.28 3.33 -6.05
N ASP A 22 -0.41 2.65 -4.92
CA ASP A 22 -0.05 3.18 -3.59
C ASP A 22 0.47 2.06 -2.69
N GLU A 23 1.11 2.45 -1.58
CA GLU A 23 1.66 1.53 -0.60
C GLU A 23 1.14 1.76 0.82
N ALA A 24 1.25 0.73 1.65
CA ALA A 24 1.03 0.78 3.09
C ALA A 24 2.16 0.08 3.84
N GLY A 25 2.59 0.66 4.97
CA GLY A 25 3.51 -0.02 5.87
C GLY A 25 4.98 0.37 5.77
N ARG A 26 5.34 1.57 5.30
CA ARG A 26 6.74 2.05 5.31
C ARG A 26 7.27 2.37 6.71
N GLY A 27 6.47 3.01 7.54
CA GLY A 27 6.88 3.51 8.87
C GLY A 27 6.89 2.51 10.04
N PRO A 28 6.13 1.40 10.04
CA PRO A 28 6.09 0.44 11.13
C PRO A 28 7.43 -0.23 11.43
N LEU A 29 7.59 -0.66 12.69
CA LEU A 29 8.75 -1.44 13.20
C LEU A 29 8.65 -2.91 12.82
N ALA A 30 7.46 -3.38 12.41
CA ALA A 30 7.20 -4.78 12.09
C ALA A 30 6.28 -4.93 10.86
N GLY A 31 6.40 -6.09 10.21
CA GLY A 31 5.62 -6.49 9.05
C GLY A 31 6.18 -5.98 7.71
N PRO A 32 5.69 -6.54 6.60
CA PRO A 32 6.11 -6.16 5.26
C PRO A 32 5.61 -4.77 4.88
N VAL A 33 6.13 -4.24 3.77
CA VAL A 33 5.46 -3.19 3.01
C VAL A 33 4.51 -3.87 2.01
N CYS A 34 3.31 -3.32 1.86
CA CYS A 34 2.28 -3.80 0.94
C CYS A 34 2.02 -2.71 -0.09
N ALA A 35 1.94 -3.05 -1.36
CA ALA A 35 1.51 -2.16 -2.42
C ALA A 35 0.32 -2.76 -3.16
N ALA A 36 -0.51 -1.91 -3.76
CA ALA A 36 -1.56 -2.33 -4.65
C ALA A 36 -1.55 -1.49 -5.94
N ALA A 37 -2.01 -2.10 -7.02
CA ALA A 37 -2.26 -1.45 -8.30
C ALA A 37 -3.71 -1.69 -8.69
N VAL A 38 -4.39 -0.67 -9.22
CA VAL A 38 -5.80 -0.72 -9.60
C VAL A 38 -6.01 -0.06 -10.97
N ILE A 39 -6.67 -0.75 -11.88
CA ILE A 39 -7.21 -0.18 -13.13
C ILE A 39 -8.71 -0.14 -12.98
N LEU A 40 -9.30 1.05 -13.10
CA LEU A 40 -10.75 1.24 -13.10
C LEU A 40 -11.28 1.32 -14.53
N PRO A 41 -12.57 0.97 -14.77
CA PRO A 41 -13.24 1.34 -16.02
C PRO A 41 -13.23 2.84 -16.21
N GLU A 42 -13.21 3.29 -17.49
CA GLU A 42 -13.26 4.71 -17.82
C GLU A 42 -14.50 5.39 -17.21
N GLY A 43 -14.30 6.54 -16.59
CA GLY A 43 -15.36 7.34 -15.97
C GLY A 43 -15.90 6.83 -14.64
N VAL A 44 -15.41 5.71 -14.13
CA VAL A 44 -15.91 5.15 -12.86
C VAL A 44 -15.35 5.91 -11.66
N VAL A 45 -16.27 6.38 -10.82
CA VAL A 45 -16.00 6.94 -9.49
C VAL A 45 -16.68 6.04 -8.45
N ILE A 46 -15.92 5.49 -7.53
CA ILE A 46 -16.44 4.64 -6.46
C ILE A 46 -16.85 5.52 -5.28
N ASP A 47 -18.16 5.53 -4.96
CA ASP A 47 -18.68 6.39 -3.90
C ASP A 47 -18.11 6.03 -2.51
N GLY A 48 -17.72 7.08 -1.80
CA GLY A 48 -17.15 6.97 -0.45
C GLY A 48 -15.65 6.63 -0.42
N VAL A 49 -14.99 6.41 -1.56
CA VAL A 49 -13.53 6.32 -1.64
C VAL A 49 -12.91 7.68 -1.33
N ASN A 50 -11.87 7.68 -0.53
CA ASN A 50 -11.07 8.85 -0.13
C ASN A 50 -9.71 8.34 0.36
N ASP A 51 -8.78 9.27 0.66
CA ASP A 51 -7.54 8.98 1.38
C ASP A 51 -7.80 7.98 2.53
N SER A 52 -7.16 6.82 2.46
CA SER A 52 -7.42 5.69 3.37
C SER A 52 -7.22 6.04 4.85
N LYS A 53 -6.39 7.06 5.15
CA LYS A 53 -6.10 7.54 6.51
C LYS A 53 -7.26 8.34 7.10
N LYS A 54 -8.15 8.89 6.24
CA LYS A 54 -9.36 9.63 6.65
C LYS A 54 -10.56 8.72 6.86
N LEU A 55 -10.48 7.47 6.41
CA LEU A 55 -11.57 6.50 6.53
C LEU A 55 -11.44 5.68 7.82
N SER A 56 -12.58 5.34 8.43
CA SER A 56 -12.60 4.33 9.49
C SER A 56 -12.21 2.96 8.96
N GLU A 57 -11.73 2.07 9.82
CA GLU A 57 -11.39 0.70 9.45
C GLU A 57 -12.58 -0.03 8.82
N LYS A 58 -13.77 0.07 9.45
CA LYS A 58 -15.02 -0.51 8.93
C LYS A 58 -15.35 -0.01 7.52
N LYS A 59 -15.14 1.28 7.24
CA LYS A 59 -15.41 1.85 5.90
C LYS A 59 -14.39 1.35 4.89
N ARG A 60 -13.10 1.27 5.26
CA ARG A 60 -12.08 0.68 4.39
C ARG A 60 -12.36 -0.77 4.04
N GLU A 61 -12.76 -1.59 5.04
CA GLU A 61 -13.13 -2.99 4.82
C GLU A 61 -14.32 -3.13 3.87
N SER A 62 -15.37 -2.30 4.02
CA SER A 62 -16.51 -2.33 3.09
C SER A 62 -16.13 -1.88 1.68
N LEU A 63 -15.23 -0.91 1.53
CA LEU A 63 -14.78 -0.43 0.23
C LEU A 63 -13.81 -1.40 -0.45
N PHE A 64 -13.08 -2.21 0.32
CA PHE A 64 -12.16 -3.21 -0.21
C PHE A 64 -12.86 -4.18 -1.19
N ASP A 65 -14.01 -4.70 -0.82
CA ASP A 65 -14.78 -5.62 -1.67
C ASP A 65 -15.41 -4.89 -2.86
N VAL A 66 -15.95 -3.68 -2.65
CA VAL A 66 -16.51 -2.84 -3.73
C VAL A 66 -15.46 -2.51 -4.80
N ILE A 67 -14.23 -2.13 -4.36
CA ILE A 67 -13.14 -1.84 -5.29
C ILE A 67 -12.79 -3.08 -6.12
N ARG A 68 -12.69 -4.26 -5.47
CA ARG A 68 -12.37 -5.52 -6.16
C ARG A 68 -13.43 -5.92 -7.19
N GLU A 69 -14.69 -5.64 -6.91
CA GLU A 69 -15.81 -5.94 -7.81
C GLU A 69 -15.90 -4.98 -9.00
N GLN A 70 -15.55 -3.70 -8.79
CA GLN A 70 -15.66 -2.65 -9.81
C GLN A 70 -14.41 -2.42 -10.64
N ALA A 71 -13.24 -2.84 -10.16
CA ALA A 71 -12.00 -2.69 -10.90
C ALA A 71 -11.95 -3.62 -12.13
N LEU A 72 -11.45 -3.13 -13.27
CA LEU A 72 -11.10 -3.95 -14.44
C LEU A 72 -9.98 -4.93 -14.10
N SER A 73 -9.02 -4.48 -13.29
CA SER A 73 -7.93 -5.29 -12.78
C SER A 73 -7.41 -4.68 -11.50
N TYR A 74 -7.00 -5.51 -10.57
CA TYR A 74 -6.25 -5.10 -9.39
C TYR A 74 -5.22 -6.17 -9.04
N SER A 75 -4.17 -5.73 -8.35
CA SER A 75 -3.17 -6.63 -7.79
C SER A 75 -2.64 -6.08 -6.48
N ILE A 76 -2.28 -6.98 -5.57
CA ILE A 76 -1.73 -6.67 -4.25
C ILE A 76 -0.44 -7.46 -4.10
N ALA A 77 0.64 -6.78 -3.76
CA ALA A 77 1.95 -7.38 -3.60
C ALA A 77 2.66 -6.89 -2.35
N TYR A 78 3.64 -7.65 -1.92
CA TYR A 78 4.41 -7.37 -0.72
C TYR A 78 5.91 -7.38 -1.02
N ALA A 79 6.66 -6.58 -0.26
CA ALA A 79 8.06 -6.80 -0.01
C ALA A 79 8.24 -7.21 1.46
N THR A 80 8.90 -8.34 1.67
CA THR A 80 9.04 -8.99 2.99
C THR A 80 9.92 -8.19 3.94
N VAL A 81 9.96 -8.60 5.22
CA VAL A 81 10.87 -8.02 6.20
C VAL A 81 12.33 -8.25 5.78
N ASP A 82 12.67 -9.42 5.26
CA ASP A 82 14.03 -9.73 4.80
C ASP A 82 14.43 -8.85 3.61
N GLU A 83 13.52 -8.61 2.65
CA GLU A 83 13.75 -7.70 1.53
C GLU A 83 13.89 -6.23 1.99
N ILE A 84 13.17 -5.82 3.06
CA ILE A 84 13.37 -4.50 3.67
C ILE A 84 14.76 -4.38 4.30
N GLU A 85 15.23 -5.43 4.96
CA GLU A 85 16.57 -5.45 5.56
C GLU A 85 17.68 -5.46 4.49
N GLU A 86 17.47 -6.18 3.39
CA GLU A 86 18.42 -6.28 2.27
C GLU A 86 18.49 -5.00 1.44
N PHE A 87 17.33 -4.50 0.99
CA PHE A 87 17.26 -3.40 -0.01
C PHE A 87 17.00 -2.03 0.61
N ASN A 88 16.75 -1.92 1.89
CA ASN A 88 16.15 -0.81 2.63
C ASN A 88 14.66 -0.57 2.28
N ILE A 89 13.99 0.23 3.13
CA ILE A 89 12.54 0.45 3.01
C ILE A 89 12.14 1.14 1.70
N LEU A 90 12.95 2.03 1.16
CA LEU A 90 12.61 2.72 -0.06
C LEU A 90 12.61 1.77 -1.26
N ASN A 91 13.69 1.01 -1.43
CA ASN A 91 13.82 0.06 -2.54
C ASN A 91 12.84 -1.12 -2.41
N ALA A 92 12.59 -1.59 -1.18
CA ALA A 92 11.55 -2.58 -0.92
C ALA A 92 10.14 -2.07 -1.26
N THR A 93 9.85 -0.78 -1.02
CA THR A 93 8.59 -0.16 -1.45
C THR A 93 8.48 -0.15 -2.98
N MET A 94 9.53 0.26 -3.69
CA MET A 94 9.56 0.25 -5.16
C MET A 94 9.39 -1.16 -5.71
N LEU A 95 10.00 -2.16 -5.09
CA LEU A 95 9.83 -3.57 -5.44
C LEU A 95 8.38 -4.04 -5.27
N ALA A 96 7.73 -3.70 -4.14
CA ALA A 96 6.33 -4.05 -3.92
C ALA A 96 5.40 -3.39 -4.95
N MET A 97 5.62 -2.10 -5.28
CA MET A 97 4.85 -1.38 -6.30
C MET A 97 5.03 -2.01 -7.70
N ARG A 98 6.27 -2.32 -8.10
CA ARG A 98 6.54 -3.02 -9.36
C ARG A 98 5.80 -4.36 -9.41
N ARG A 99 5.90 -5.17 -8.37
CA ARG A 99 5.20 -6.47 -8.28
C ARG A 99 3.68 -6.32 -8.37
N ALA A 100 3.12 -5.26 -7.77
CA ALA A 100 1.69 -4.98 -7.87
C ALA A 100 1.29 -4.65 -9.32
N ILE A 101 2.07 -3.84 -10.04
CA ILE A 101 1.82 -3.53 -11.46
C ILE A 101 1.96 -4.78 -12.33
N ASP A 102 3.05 -5.53 -12.15
CA ASP A 102 3.33 -6.75 -12.93
C ASP A 102 2.26 -7.84 -12.72
N GLY A 103 1.65 -7.87 -11.52
CA GLY A 103 0.60 -8.81 -11.13
C GLY A 103 -0.80 -8.49 -11.66
N LEU A 104 -1.00 -7.37 -12.35
CA LEU A 104 -2.28 -7.04 -12.97
C LEU A 104 -2.64 -8.03 -14.08
N ASN A 105 -3.89 -8.52 -14.07
CA ASN A 105 -4.40 -9.42 -15.13
C ASN A 105 -4.59 -8.67 -16.47
N VAL A 106 -5.14 -7.44 -16.41
CA VAL A 106 -5.12 -6.49 -17.52
C VAL A 106 -3.80 -5.73 -17.41
N LYS A 107 -2.93 -5.84 -18.42
CA LYS A 107 -1.63 -5.19 -18.40
C LYS A 107 -1.78 -3.68 -18.54
N ALA A 108 -1.24 -2.95 -17.56
CA ALA A 108 -1.19 -1.50 -17.62
C ALA A 108 -0.22 -1.05 -18.73
N ASP A 109 -0.56 0.06 -19.38
CA ASP A 109 0.32 0.77 -20.32
C ASP A 109 0.76 2.14 -19.77
N TYR A 110 0.18 2.56 -18.63
CA TYR A 110 0.57 3.75 -17.89
C TYR A 110 0.35 3.58 -16.39
N ALA A 111 1.30 4.06 -15.56
CA ALA A 111 1.23 3.95 -14.11
C ALA A 111 1.26 5.33 -13.44
N MET A 112 0.27 5.59 -12.60
CA MET A 112 0.21 6.75 -11.71
C MET A 112 0.56 6.31 -10.29
N ILE A 113 1.68 6.81 -9.75
CA ILE A 113 2.25 6.37 -8.48
C ILE A 113 2.02 7.43 -7.41
N ASP A 114 1.46 7.05 -6.25
CA ASP A 114 1.44 7.97 -5.10
C ASP A 114 2.88 8.28 -4.64
N GLY A 115 3.16 9.58 -4.45
CA GLY A 115 4.45 10.02 -3.97
C GLY A 115 5.29 10.78 -4.98
N ASN A 116 6.62 10.67 -4.85
CA ASN A 116 7.58 11.47 -5.62
C ASN A 116 8.70 10.64 -6.27
N ARG A 117 8.54 9.31 -6.34
CA ARG A 117 9.51 8.40 -6.96
C ARG A 117 8.80 7.30 -7.73
N LEU A 118 9.24 7.07 -8.96
CA LEU A 118 8.81 5.96 -9.78
C LEU A 118 9.64 4.70 -9.44
N PRO A 119 9.01 3.53 -9.31
CA PRO A 119 9.73 2.27 -9.42
C PRO A 119 10.32 2.13 -10.83
N GLN A 120 11.29 1.22 -10.99
CA GLN A 120 11.75 0.86 -12.33
C GLN A 120 10.63 0.10 -13.05
N LEU A 121 10.09 0.67 -14.11
CA LEU A 121 8.97 0.16 -14.90
C LEU A 121 9.39 -0.04 -16.36
N ASP A 122 8.71 -0.96 -17.04
CA ASP A 122 8.82 -1.18 -18.48
C ASP A 122 7.69 -0.47 -19.26
N ILE A 123 6.91 0.37 -18.56
CA ILE A 123 5.81 1.22 -19.07
C ILE A 123 6.01 2.66 -18.65
N ASP A 124 5.35 3.57 -19.34
CA ASP A 124 5.35 4.98 -18.95
C ASP A 124 4.60 5.21 -17.63
N GLY A 125 4.95 6.27 -16.93
CA GLY A 125 4.27 6.61 -15.69
C GLY A 125 4.71 7.94 -15.11
N GLU A 126 3.98 8.38 -14.11
CA GLU A 126 4.26 9.61 -13.36
C GLU A 126 4.04 9.46 -11.87
N CYS A 127 4.67 10.33 -11.11
CA CYS A 127 4.45 10.47 -9.68
C CYS A 127 3.44 11.57 -9.40
N ILE A 128 2.43 11.26 -8.57
CA ILE A 128 1.43 12.22 -8.14
C ILE A 128 1.55 12.40 -6.63
N VAL A 129 2.08 13.54 -6.19
CA VAL A 129 2.21 13.83 -4.76
C VAL A 129 0.83 13.97 -4.13
N LYS A 130 0.54 13.16 -3.09
CA LYS A 130 -0.77 13.00 -2.47
C LYS A 130 -1.82 12.52 -3.49
N GLY A 131 -1.44 11.58 -4.33
CA GLY A 131 -2.29 10.98 -5.35
C GLY A 131 -3.50 10.28 -4.76
N ASP A 132 -3.36 9.69 -3.56
CA ASP A 132 -4.44 9.09 -2.75
C ASP A 132 -5.59 10.07 -2.41
N ALA A 133 -5.35 11.37 -2.52
CA ALA A 133 -6.34 12.43 -2.33
C ALA A 133 -6.76 13.13 -3.65
N LYS A 134 -6.28 12.67 -4.81
CA LYS A 134 -6.45 13.37 -6.10
C LYS A 134 -6.90 12.48 -7.26
N SER A 135 -6.53 11.20 -7.25
CA SER A 135 -6.83 10.20 -8.29
C SER A 135 -7.65 9.07 -7.70
N MET A 136 -8.72 8.68 -8.36
CA MET A 136 -9.62 7.62 -7.92
C MET A 136 -8.91 6.27 -7.90
N SER A 137 -8.14 5.94 -8.91
CA SER A 137 -7.42 4.66 -8.98
C SER A 137 -6.31 4.55 -7.92
N ILE A 138 -5.59 5.65 -7.62
CA ILE A 138 -4.60 5.68 -6.52
C ILE A 138 -5.30 5.55 -5.16
N ALA A 139 -6.41 6.26 -4.93
CA ALA A 139 -7.17 6.15 -3.69
C ALA A 139 -7.71 4.73 -3.47
N CYS A 140 -8.17 4.05 -4.53
CA CYS A 140 -8.55 2.64 -4.48
C CYS A 140 -7.35 1.74 -4.12
N ALA A 141 -6.20 1.96 -4.74
CA ALA A 141 -4.96 1.23 -4.44
C ALA A 141 -4.55 1.43 -2.97
N SER A 142 -4.62 2.65 -2.45
CA SER A 142 -4.35 2.98 -1.05
C SER A 142 -5.20 2.13 -0.09
N ILE A 143 -6.50 2.03 -0.35
CA ILE A 143 -7.42 1.22 0.46
C ILE A 143 -7.05 -0.27 0.37
N LEU A 144 -6.82 -0.81 -0.84
CA LEU A 144 -6.45 -2.22 -1.01
C LEU A 144 -5.14 -2.56 -0.30
N ALA A 145 -4.11 -1.74 -0.44
CA ALA A 145 -2.82 -1.93 0.22
C ALA A 145 -2.97 -1.86 1.75
N LYS A 146 -3.71 -0.88 2.26
CA LYS A 146 -3.93 -0.68 3.70
C LYS A 146 -4.69 -1.83 4.34
N VAL A 147 -5.82 -2.24 3.76
CA VAL A 147 -6.64 -3.34 4.29
C VAL A 147 -5.89 -4.66 4.24
N SER A 148 -5.24 -4.97 3.13
CA SER A 148 -4.48 -6.22 2.98
C SER A 148 -3.35 -6.32 3.98
N ARG A 149 -2.63 -5.21 4.21
CA ARG A 149 -1.58 -5.17 5.21
C ARG A 149 -2.13 -5.32 6.64
N ASP A 150 -3.21 -4.62 6.97
CA ASP A 150 -3.79 -4.68 8.32
C ASP A 150 -4.30 -6.10 8.63
N ARG A 151 -4.95 -6.77 7.68
CA ARG A 151 -5.36 -8.19 7.80
C ARG A 151 -4.18 -9.13 8.07
N LEU A 152 -3.02 -8.86 7.46
CA LEU A 152 -1.81 -9.64 7.73
C LEU A 152 -1.30 -9.42 9.16
N LEU A 153 -1.34 -8.17 9.66
CA LEU A 153 -0.93 -7.87 11.04
C LEU A 153 -1.89 -8.47 12.09
N TYR A 154 -3.16 -8.70 11.76
CA TYR A 154 -4.07 -9.49 12.61
C TYR A 154 -3.59 -10.94 12.75
N LYS A 155 -3.22 -11.59 11.65
CA LYS A 155 -2.64 -12.96 11.70
C LYS A 155 -1.37 -13.01 12.53
N TYR A 156 -0.49 -12.00 12.41
CA TYR A 156 0.71 -11.92 13.23
C TYR A 156 0.40 -11.70 14.72
N ALA A 157 -0.71 -11.03 15.04
CA ALA A 157 -1.15 -10.88 16.43
C ALA A 157 -1.65 -12.21 17.04
N GLU A 158 -2.25 -13.09 16.25
CA GLU A 158 -2.63 -14.44 16.70
C GLU A 158 -1.40 -15.28 17.00
N GLU A 159 -0.36 -15.20 16.17
CA GLU A 159 0.89 -15.95 16.34
C GLU A 159 1.78 -15.38 17.46
N TYR A 160 1.81 -14.05 17.61
CA TYR A 160 2.62 -13.33 18.59
C TYR A 160 1.78 -12.32 19.40
N PRO A 161 0.85 -12.81 20.25
CA PRO A 161 -0.12 -11.95 20.93
C PRO A 161 0.51 -10.92 21.89
N MET A 162 1.74 -11.19 22.38
CA MET A 162 2.44 -10.32 23.32
C MET A 162 2.81 -8.94 22.73
N TYR A 163 2.86 -8.78 21.40
CA TYR A 163 3.25 -7.51 20.78
C TYR A 163 2.06 -6.59 20.50
N GLY A 164 0.82 -7.09 20.38
CA GLY A 164 -0.38 -6.29 20.11
C GLY A 164 -0.44 -5.74 18.67
N PHE A 165 0.00 -6.51 17.68
CA PHE A 165 -0.03 -6.13 16.27
C PHE A 165 -1.42 -5.82 15.73
N ASP A 166 -2.46 -6.40 16.30
CA ASP A 166 -3.87 -6.14 16.03
C ASP A 166 -4.28 -4.68 16.34
N LYS A 167 -3.64 -4.06 17.33
CA LYS A 167 -3.96 -2.70 17.79
C LYS A 167 -3.23 -1.64 16.98
N HIS A 168 -1.93 -1.73 16.92
CA HIS A 168 -1.06 -0.69 16.34
C HIS A 168 -0.48 -1.05 14.96
N LYS A 169 -0.83 -2.18 14.38
CA LYS A 169 -0.43 -2.60 13.03
C LYS A 169 1.09 -2.53 12.78
N GLY A 170 1.88 -2.81 13.84
CA GLY A 170 3.34 -2.78 13.81
C GLY A 170 3.98 -1.40 13.99
N TYR A 171 3.21 -0.32 14.14
CA TYR A 171 3.77 1.01 14.41
C TYR A 171 4.42 1.08 15.79
N GLY A 172 5.45 1.91 15.92
CA GLY A 172 6.27 2.06 17.12
C GLY A 172 5.59 2.86 18.23
N THR A 173 4.41 2.44 18.68
CA THR A 173 3.75 2.97 19.88
C THR A 173 4.54 2.63 21.13
N THR A 174 4.28 3.31 22.25
CA THR A 174 4.90 3.01 23.54
C THR A 174 4.72 1.54 23.91
N ALA A 175 3.49 1.03 23.83
CA ALA A 175 3.19 -0.37 24.15
C ALA A 175 3.97 -1.36 23.26
N HIS A 176 4.12 -1.08 21.95
CA HIS A 176 4.90 -1.94 21.05
C HIS A 176 6.39 -1.92 21.41
N ARG A 177 6.95 -0.76 21.69
CA ARG A 177 8.36 -0.62 22.10
C ARG A 177 8.65 -1.34 23.43
N GLU A 178 7.76 -1.19 24.42
CA GLU A 178 7.85 -1.88 25.69
C GLU A 178 7.78 -3.41 25.51
N ALA A 179 6.88 -3.90 24.65
CA ALA A 179 6.80 -5.32 24.33
C ALA A 179 8.09 -5.85 23.70
N ILE A 180 8.68 -5.10 22.76
CA ILE A 180 9.98 -5.48 22.15
C ILE A 180 11.09 -5.49 23.18
N LEU A 181 11.16 -4.52 24.10
CA LEU A 181 12.18 -4.50 25.16
C LEU A 181 12.01 -5.66 26.14
N LYS A 182 10.77 -6.06 26.43
CA LYS A 182 10.44 -7.14 27.36
C LYS A 182 10.65 -8.53 26.78
N TYR A 183 10.23 -8.77 25.55
CA TYR A 183 10.17 -10.10 24.94
C TYR A 183 11.24 -10.33 23.85
N GLY A 184 12.00 -9.29 23.49
CA GLY A 184 12.86 -9.29 22.32
C GLY A 184 12.09 -9.10 21.01
N PRO A 185 12.75 -8.98 19.87
CA PRO A 185 12.09 -8.93 18.57
C PRO A 185 11.72 -10.33 18.07
N CYS A 186 10.54 -10.48 17.46
CA CYS A 186 10.15 -11.66 16.70
C CYS A 186 10.59 -11.56 15.23
N PRO A 187 10.45 -12.64 14.41
CA PRO A 187 10.85 -12.63 12.98
C PRO A 187 10.19 -11.55 12.13
N TYR A 188 9.03 -11.05 12.54
CA TYR A 188 8.31 -9.99 11.82
C TYR A 188 8.84 -8.58 12.09
N HIS A 189 9.77 -8.39 13.02
CA HIS A 189 10.35 -7.09 13.31
C HIS A 189 11.49 -6.75 12.33
N ARG A 190 11.54 -5.48 11.94
CA ARG A 190 12.58 -4.90 11.10
C ARG A 190 13.77 -4.50 11.96
N LYS A 191 14.80 -5.33 12.00
CA LYS A 191 15.98 -5.14 12.88
C LYS A 191 16.66 -3.78 12.67
N SER A 192 16.74 -3.33 11.41
CA SER A 192 17.33 -2.02 11.07
C SER A 192 16.56 -0.85 11.70
N PHE A 193 15.23 -0.98 11.89
CA PHE A 193 14.38 0.05 12.48
C PHE A 193 14.47 0.07 14.02
N LEU A 194 14.92 -1.01 14.64
CA LEU A 194 15.02 -1.13 16.09
C LEU A 194 16.31 -0.54 16.66
N LYS A 195 17.29 -0.17 15.84
CA LYS A 195 18.61 0.32 16.30
C LYS A 195 18.53 1.48 17.29
N LYS A 196 17.48 2.34 17.17
CA LYS A 196 17.25 3.48 18.07
C LYS A 196 16.56 3.08 19.38
N LEU A 197 15.98 1.89 19.46
CA LEU A 197 15.27 1.42 20.64
C LEU A 197 16.24 0.89 21.72
N TYR A 198 17.42 0.45 21.30
CA TYR A 198 18.46 -0.12 22.16
C TYR A 198 19.61 0.85 22.47
N LYS A 199 19.46 2.11 22.07
CA LYS A 199 20.37 3.21 22.45
C LYS A 199 19.84 3.97 23.65
#